data_36c42d18fea9c712d9f274c578d84e77
#
_entry.id   36c42d18fea9c712d9f274c578d84e77
#
_cell.length_a   1.000
_cell.length_b   1.000
_cell.length_c   1.000
_cell.angle_alpha   90.00
_cell.angle_beta   90.00
_cell.angle_gamma   90.00
#
_symmetry.space_group_name_H-M   'P 1'
#
loop_
_entity.id
_entity.type
_entity.pdbx_description
1 polymer ?
#
loop_
_entity_poly.entity_id
_entity_poly.type
_entity_poly.pdbx_seq_one_letter_code
_entity_poly.pdbx_strand_id
1 'polypeptide(L)'
;MKKIFILTLLLFIFLEFKAQKVYSVDYASQADVKVFVVDYESQSDLKVYKVDYSSQAGKNDGNWYFVDYASQADKKVFFVDYASQADLKVYFVDYRSQAGWKKASKKQLMY
;
A
#
# COMPACT_ATOMS: atom_id res chain seq x y z
N MET A 1 7.49 19.69 -32.91
CA MET A 1 8.51 18.99 -32.12
C MET A 1 8.44 19.32 -30.64
N LYS A 2 8.40 20.58 -30.26
CA LYS A 2 8.31 20.97 -28.85
C LYS A 2 7.02 20.47 -28.16
N LYS A 3 5.91 20.37 -28.90
CA LYS A 3 4.63 19.89 -28.36
C LYS A 3 4.67 18.42 -27.96
N ILE A 4 5.47 17.62 -28.64
CA ILE A 4 5.60 16.19 -28.36
C ILE A 4 6.33 15.97 -27.03
N PHE A 5 7.33 16.83 -26.73
CA PHE A 5 8.06 16.79 -25.48
C PHE A 5 7.16 17.05 -24.26
N ILE A 6 6.29 18.04 -24.38
CA ILE A 6 5.37 18.42 -23.30
C ILE A 6 4.37 17.29 -23.03
N LEU A 7 3.88 16.63 -24.09
CA LEU A 7 2.97 15.51 -23.95
C LEU A 7 3.61 14.32 -23.23
N THR A 8 4.86 14.02 -23.54
CA THR A 8 5.60 12.91 -22.92
C THR A 8 5.80 13.17 -21.42
N LEU A 9 6.10 14.42 -21.05
CA LEU A 9 6.25 14.83 -19.67
C LEU A 9 4.93 14.67 -18.88
N LEU A 10 3.82 15.05 -19.46
CA LEU A 10 2.51 14.91 -18.84
C LEU A 10 2.14 13.45 -18.60
N LEU A 11 2.42 12.57 -19.54
CA LEU A 11 2.20 11.13 -19.39
C LEU A 11 3.05 10.55 -18.25
N PHE A 12 4.29 10.99 -18.13
CA PHE A 12 5.18 10.53 -17.06
C PHE A 12 4.66 10.95 -15.69
N ILE A 13 4.17 12.17 -15.54
CA ILE A 13 3.59 12.68 -14.31
C ILE A 13 2.36 11.87 -13.91
N PHE A 14 1.52 11.48 -14.87
CA PHE A 14 0.33 10.67 -14.61
C PHE A 14 0.65 9.33 -13.99
N LEU A 15 1.75 8.69 -14.37
CA LEU A 15 2.14 7.38 -13.86
C LEU A 15 2.56 7.39 -12.38
N GLU A 16 2.87 8.57 -11.84
CA GLU A 16 3.30 8.72 -10.45
C GLU A 16 2.15 8.81 -9.44
N PHE A 17 0.91 8.99 -9.90
CA PHE A 17 -0.24 9.21 -9.02
C PHE A 17 -1.08 7.97 -8.82
N LYS A 18 -0.46 6.88 -8.35
CA LYS A 18 -1.21 5.71 -7.93
C LYS A 18 -1.55 5.82 -6.45
N ALA A 19 -2.84 5.80 -6.14
CA ALA A 19 -3.32 5.73 -4.78
C ALA A 19 -3.12 4.32 -4.23
N GLN A 20 -2.95 4.18 -2.91
CA GLN A 20 -2.83 2.88 -2.25
C GLN A 20 -4.21 2.37 -1.87
N LYS A 21 -4.94 1.88 -2.85
CA LYS A 21 -6.22 1.21 -2.66
C LYS A 21 -5.97 -0.28 -2.45
N VAL A 22 -6.41 -0.78 -1.32
CA VAL A 22 -6.10 -2.14 -0.86
C VAL A 22 -7.38 -2.94 -0.70
N TYR A 23 -7.38 -4.16 -1.20
CA TYR A 23 -8.47 -5.10 -1.00
C TYR A 23 -7.97 -6.32 -0.24
N SER A 24 -8.68 -6.69 0.83
CA SER A 24 -8.38 -7.88 1.63
C SER A 24 -9.06 -9.09 1.00
N VAL A 25 -8.26 -10.03 0.49
CA VAL A 25 -8.76 -11.26 -0.12
C VAL A 25 -8.95 -12.35 0.93
N ASP A 26 -9.80 -13.34 0.61
CA ASP A 26 -10.12 -14.43 1.53
C ASP A 26 -9.11 -15.59 1.46
N TYR A 27 -8.33 -15.66 0.40
CA TYR A 27 -7.41 -16.78 0.18
C TYR A 27 -6.03 -16.25 -0.24
N ALA A 28 -4.98 -16.89 0.32
CA ALA A 28 -3.59 -16.52 0.03
C ALA A 28 -3.26 -16.56 -1.47
N SER A 29 -3.86 -17.48 -2.21
CA SER A 29 -3.63 -17.64 -3.65
C SER A 29 -4.09 -16.44 -4.48
N GLN A 30 -4.96 -15.59 -3.92
CA GLN A 30 -5.50 -14.42 -4.61
C GLN A 30 -4.70 -13.15 -4.30
N ALA A 31 -3.75 -13.21 -3.37
CA ALA A 31 -3.06 -12.02 -2.88
C ALA A 31 -1.84 -11.67 -3.70
N ASP A 32 -1.59 -10.36 -3.82
CA ASP A 32 -0.32 -9.84 -4.30
C ASP A 32 0.72 -9.84 -3.19
N VAL A 33 0.29 -9.59 -1.95
CA VAL A 33 1.16 -9.49 -0.77
C VAL A 33 0.49 -10.16 0.42
N LYS A 34 1.24 -10.99 1.14
CA LYS A 34 0.80 -11.59 2.40
C LYS A 34 1.25 -10.68 3.55
N VAL A 35 0.31 -10.30 4.39
CA VAL A 35 0.52 -9.28 5.43
C VAL A 35 0.27 -9.87 6.81
N PHE A 36 1.19 -9.65 7.73
CA PHE A 36 1.00 -9.94 9.15
C PHE A 36 0.93 -8.64 9.94
N VAL A 37 -0.10 -8.51 10.78
CA VAL A 37 -0.28 -7.34 11.65
C VAL A 37 0.48 -7.60 12.94
N VAL A 38 1.48 -6.76 13.24
CA VAL A 38 2.27 -6.88 14.46
C VAL A 38 1.67 -6.05 15.59
N ASP A 39 1.95 -6.43 16.83
CA ASP A 39 1.43 -5.75 18.03
C ASP A 39 2.26 -4.53 18.42
N TYR A 40 3.52 -4.47 17.98
CA TYR A 40 4.46 -3.41 18.35
C TYR A 40 5.09 -2.78 17.12
N GLU A 41 5.20 -1.45 17.13
CA GLU A 41 5.78 -0.68 16.04
C GLU A 41 7.20 -1.16 15.68
N SER A 42 7.99 -1.51 16.69
CA SER A 42 9.38 -1.97 16.48
C SER A 42 9.50 -3.21 15.61
N GLN A 43 8.43 -3.98 15.49
CA GLN A 43 8.42 -5.22 14.70
C GLN A 43 7.94 -5.02 13.27
N SER A 44 7.50 -3.81 12.93
CA SER A 44 6.87 -3.56 11.62
C SER A 44 7.88 -3.21 10.53
N ASP A 45 7.53 -3.56 9.30
CA ASP A 45 8.21 -3.09 8.08
C ASP A 45 7.59 -1.79 7.60
N LEU A 46 6.28 -1.63 7.81
CA LEU A 46 5.48 -0.49 7.37
C LEU A 46 4.48 -0.12 8.45
N LYS A 47 4.40 1.15 8.77
CA LYS A 47 3.35 1.70 9.62
C LYS A 47 2.22 2.19 8.74
N VAL A 48 1.03 1.67 8.95
CA VAL A 48 -0.14 1.90 8.10
C VAL A 48 -1.19 2.72 8.82
N TYR A 49 -1.66 3.78 8.18
CA TYR A 49 -2.84 4.51 8.61
C TYR A 49 -3.98 4.24 7.63
N LYS A 50 -5.13 3.80 8.17
CA LYS A 50 -6.33 3.57 7.38
C LYS A 50 -7.03 4.90 7.15
N VAL A 51 -7.05 5.35 5.90
CA VAL A 51 -7.75 6.58 5.54
C VAL A 51 -9.24 6.29 5.29
N ASP A 52 -10.08 7.31 5.51
CA ASP A 52 -11.54 7.17 5.40
C ASP A 52 -12.05 7.35 3.97
N TYR A 53 -11.29 8.03 3.13
CA TYR A 53 -11.69 8.37 1.75
C TYR A 53 -10.58 8.04 0.77
N SER A 54 -10.96 7.59 -0.43
CA SER A 54 -10.00 7.22 -1.48
C SER A 54 -9.06 8.37 -1.86
N SER A 55 -9.54 9.60 -1.79
CA SER A 55 -8.73 10.79 -2.08
C SER A 55 -7.58 11.00 -1.10
N GLN A 56 -7.64 10.36 0.07
CA GLN A 56 -6.62 10.44 1.11
C GLN A 56 -5.58 9.34 1.00
N ALA A 57 -5.79 8.35 0.12
CA ALA A 57 -4.84 7.27 -0.08
C ALA A 57 -3.53 7.83 -0.62
N GLY A 58 -2.43 7.34 -0.04
CA GLY A 58 -1.11 7.84 -0.35
C GLY A 58 -0.46 7.17 -1.55
N LYS A 59 0.75 7.62 -1.86
CA LYS A 59 1.60 7.07 -2.90
C LYS A 59 2.58 6.08 -2.29
N ASN A 60 2.14 4.91 -1.89
CA ASN A 60 3.02 3.93 -1.23
C ASN A 60 3.78 4.51 -0.02
N ASP A 61 3.05 5.24 0.82
CA ASP A 61 3.58 5.90 2.02
C ASP A 61 2.93 5.40 3.32
N GLY A 62 2.16 4.30 3.24
CA GLY A 62 1.47 3.73 4.39
C GLY A 62 0.05 4.26 4.60
N ASN A 63 -0.43 5.14 3.76
CA ASN A 63 -1.81 5.62 3.82
C ASN A 63 -2.67 4.74 2.90
N TRP A 64 -3.38 3.80 3.50
CA TRP A 64 -4.17 2.80 2.77
C TRP A 64 -5.66 3.11 2.85
N TYR A 65 -6.31 3.02 1.69
CA TYR A 65 -7.77 3.01 1.61
C TYR A 65 -8.25 1.62 1.26
N PHE A 66 -9.04 1.01 2.14
CA PHE A 66 -9.60 -0.32 1.90
C PHE A 66 -10.84 -0.21 1.03
N VAL A 67 -10.81 -0.87 -0.11
CA VAL A 67 -11.93 -0.89 -1.06
C VAL A 67 -12.80 -2.11 -0.83
N ASP A 68 -14.05 -2.03 -1.30
CA ASP A 68 -15.05 -3.10 -1.12
C ASP A 68 -14.96 -4.20 -2.18
N TYR A 69 -14.31 -3.91 -3.30
CA TYR A 69 -14.23 -4.85 -4.43
C TYR A 69 -12.80 -4.94 -4.96
N ALA A 70 -12.41 -6.18 -5.30
CA ALA A 70 -11.07 -6.46 -5.84
C ALA A 70 -10.74 -5.64 -7.08
N SER A 71 -11.74 -5.38 -7.92
CA SER A 71 -11.57 -4.62 -9.17
C SER A 71 -11.14 -3.16 -8.94
N GLN A 72 -11.34 -2.64 -7.73
CA GLN A 72 -10.99 -1.27 -7.36
C GLN A 72 -9.61 -1.15 -6.74
N ALA A 73 -8.96 -2.28 -6.43
CA ALA A 73 -7.71 -2.29 -5.67
C ALA A 73 -6.48 -2.10 -6.54
N ASP A 74 -5.50 -1.37 -5.99
CA ASP A 74 -4.14 -1.32 -6.54
C ASP A 74 -3.35 -2.54 -6.08
N LYS A 75 -3.61 -3.01 -4.84
CA LYS A 75 -2.99 -4.19 -4.24
C LYS A 75 -4.01 -5.04 -3.52
N LYS A 76 -3.92 -6.34 -3.72
CA LYS A 76 -4.69 -7.34 -3.00
C LYS A 76 -3.80 -7.93 -1.92
N VAL A 77 -4.28 -7.89 -0.68
CA VAL A 77 -3.54 -8.41 0.47
C VAL A 77 -4.28 -9.57 1.11
N PHE A 78 -3.54 -10.53 1.63
CA PHE A 78 -4.07 -11.58 2.48
C PHE A 78 -3.44 -11.46 3.86
N PHE A 79 -4.27 -11.30 4.88
CA PHE A 79 -3.80 -11.23 6.26
C PHE A 79 -3.54 -12.63 6.78
N VAL A 80 -2.27 -12.92 7.09
CA VAL A 80 -1.85 -14.22 7.61
C VAL A 80 -1.88 -14.25 9.13
N ASP A 81 -1.97 -15.46 9.69
CA ASP A 81 -2.07 -15.65 11.14
C ASP A 81 -0.70 -15.66 11.84
N TYR A 82 0.37 -15.90 11.09
CA TYR A 82 1.71 -16.02 11.66
C TYR A 82 2.72 -15.18 10.88
N ALA A 83 3.63 -14.54 11.61
CA ALA A 83 4.67 -13.68 11.03
C ALA A 83 5.53 -14.43 9.99
N SER A 84 5.78 -15.71 10.22
CA SER A 84 6.60 -16.53 9.31
C SER A 84 6.00 -16.71 7.92
N GLN A 85 4.69 -16.46 7.77
CA GLN A 85 3.98 -16.59 6.50
C GLN A 85 3.91 -15.28 5.73
N ALA A 86 4.33 -14.18 6.33
CA ALA A 86 4.14 -12.84 5.77
C ALA A 86 5.28 -12.42 4.84
N ASP A 87 4.91 -11.71 3.77
CA ASP A 87 5.84 -10.94 2.97
C ASP A 87 6.13 -9.59 3.60
N LEU A 88 5.13 -9.04 4.29
CA LEU A 88 5.16 -7.70 4.85
C LEU A 88 4.54 -7.69 6.25
N LYS A 89 5.25 -7.09 7.21
CA LYS A 89 4.75 -6.88 8.56
C LYS A 89 4.30 -5.44 8.72
N VAL A 90 3.04 -5.24 9.12
CA VAL A 90 2.47 -3.91 9.28
C VAL A 90 2.04 -3.64 10.71
N TYR A 91 2.16 -2.40 11.11
CA TYR A 91 1.62 -1.89 12.36
C TYR A 91 0.64 -0.76 12.04
N PHE A 92 -0.61 -0.89 12.50
CA PHE A 92 -1.63 0.14 12.28
C PHE A 92 -1.46 1.26 13.29
N VAL A 93 -1.33 2.48 12.78
CA VAL A 93 -1.17 3.69 13.60
C VAL A 93 -2.48 4.47 13.66
N ASP A 94 -2.62 5.31 14.70
CA ASP A 94 -3.84 6.07 14.95
C ASP A 94 -3.88 7.43 14.22
N TYR A 95 -2.72 7.91 13.77
CA TYR A 95 -2.59 9.23 13.15
C TYR A 95 -1.85 9.13 11.83
N ARG A 96 -2.31 9.88 10.83
CA ARG A 96 -1.72 9.92 9.50
C ARG A 96 -0.23 10.28 9.51
N SER A 97 0.15 11.20 10.40
CA SER A 97 1.55 11.65 10.55
C SER A 97 2.50 10.54 10.99
N GLN A 98 1.97 9.45 11.53
CA GLN A 98 2.77 8.31 12.02
C GLN A 98 3.00 7.25 10.95
N ALA A 99 2.30 7.31 9.82
CA ALA A 99 2.41 6.33 8.75
C ALA A 99 3.76 6.45 8.03
N GLY A 100 4.26 5.33 7.54
CA GLY A 100 5.47 5.34 6.72
C GLY A 100 6.27 4.05 6.81
N TRP A 101 7.21 3.93 5.88
CA TRP A 101 8.09 2.77 5.79
C TRP A 101 9.16 2.80 6.87
N LYS A 102 9.32 1.68 7.56
CA LYS A 102 10.47 1.44 8.44
C LYS A 102 11.54 0.64 7.71
N LYS A 103 11.14 -0.29 6.83
CA LYS A 103 12.06 -1.11 6.06
C LYS A 103 11.93 -0.80 4.58
N ALA A 104 12.72 0.14 4.12
CA ALA A 104 12.68 0.64 2.74
C ALA A 104 12.90 -0.45 1.69
N SER A 105 13.66 -1.50 2.01
CA SER A 105 13.93 -2.61 1.10
C SER A 105 12.67 -3.39 0.70
N LYS A 106 11.58 -3.28 1.46
CA LYS A 106 10.31 -3.95 1.16
C LYS A 106 9.30 -3.05 0.46
N LYS A 107 9.64 -1.80 0.24
CA LYS A 107 8.73 -0.81 -0.35
C LYS A 107 8.20 -1.24 -1.73
N GLN A 108 9.01 -1.94 -2.50
CA GLN A 108 8.64 -2.43 -3.82
C GLN A 108 7.46 -3.40 -3.81
N LEU A 109 7.18 -4.07 -2.69
CA LEU A 109 6.06 -5.01 -2.58
C LEU A 109 4.71 -4.31 -2.78
N MET A 110 4.65 -3.01 -2.51
CA MET A 110 3.42 -2.22 -2.57
C MET A 110 3.36 -1.28 -3.78
N TYR A 111 4.26 -1.41 -4.70
CA TYR A 111 4.18 -0.67 -5.97
C TYR A 111 3.24 -1.31 -6.98
#